data_c3fcebda3095a089b5e89d538203fe2c
#
_entry.id   c3fcebda3095a089b5e89d538203fe2c
#
_cell.length_a   1.000
_cell.length_b   1.000
_cell.length_c   1.000
_cell.angle_alpha   90.00
_cell.angle_beta   90.00
_cell.angle_gamma   90.00
#
_symmetry.space_group_name_H-M   'P 1'
#
loop_
_entity.id
_entity.type
_entity.pdbx_description
1 polymer ?
#
loop_
_entity_poly.entity_id
_entity_poly.type
_entity_poly.pdbx_seq_one_letter_code
_entity_poly.pdbx_strand_id
1 'polypeptide(L)'
;MYNPKHMINVLADNIKKTRNPFGAGNKTMNKWWKGADLPTQGDTMLYTGLMYQLMPYIKKTTHQIERFEDTKLADYVGYQKYVPKMLVKSAFVFMADKKDKEDSNQILKAMVKLLKKSDVNFFYRPELDFYSGILLYDLGDNEGFIEHAKFVAEKLKSNGINKIITVDPHTTYALKVLFPKYTGIEFDVKTYFELINFEARDGGSQVTLHDPCFYGRYLELSDVPRKILDQFGIGHVEVRNSGKFTHCCGGPAESVSPALTKEILTKRYAALQETGKPILAMCPVCLGNLQKIGANVEDLSVFLARYAN
;
A
#
# COMPACT_ATOMS: atom_id res chain seq x y z
N MET A 1 13.74 -26.21 2.41
CA MET A 1 13.75 -24.96 3.22
C MET A 1 13.48 -23.79 2.30
N TYR A 2 12.54 -22.91 2.64
CA TYR A 2 12.21 -21.71 1.87
C TYR A 2 13.47 -20.87 1.62
N ASN A 3 13.71 -20.51 0.34
CA ASN A 3 14.84 -19.67 -0.04
C ASN A 3 14.32 -18.29 -0.50
N PRO A 4 14.48 -17.24 0.29
CA PRO A 4 14.01 -15.89 -0.03
C PRO A 4 14.52 -15.36 -1.38
N LYS A 5 15.74 -15.75 -1.76
CA LYS A 5 16.36 -15.35 -3.03
C LYS A 5 15.52 -15.76 -4.25
N HIS A 6 14.85 -16.91 -4.19
CA HIS A 6 13.97 -17.34 -5.30
C HIS A 6 12.76 -16.40 -5.45
N MET A 7 12.14 -16.00 -4.33
CA MET A 7 11.02 -15.08 -4.34
C MET A 7 11.45 -13.69 -4.85
N ILE A 8 12.57 -13.18 -4.34
CA ILE A 8 13.12 -11.89 -4.76
C ILE A 8 13.37 -11.90 -6.28
N ASN A 9 13.99 -12.93 -6.82
CA ASN A 9 14.26 -13.05 -8.26
C ASN A 9 12.96 -13.10 -9.10
N VAL A 10 11.92 -13.80 -8.61
CA VAL A 10 10.61 -13.85 -9.31
C VAL A 10 9.94 -12.48 -9.35
N LEU A 11 9.96 -11.76 -8.23
CA LEU A 11 9.40 -10.40 -8.14
C LEU A 11 10.16 -9.43 -9.04
N ALA A 12 11.49 -9.44 -8.99
CA ALA A 12 12.37 -8.62 -9.83
C ALA A 12 12.14 -8.90 -11.33
N ASP A 13 12.12 -10.16 -11.74
CA ASP A 13 11.82 -10.58 -13.11
C ASP A 13 10.45 -10.11 -13.60
N ASN A 14 9.44 -10.22 -12.74
CA ASN A 14 8.09 -9.77 -13.04
C ASN A 14 8.03 -8.25 -13.24
N ILE A 15 8.61 -7.48 -12.30
CA ILE A 15 8.64 -6.01 -12.37
C ILE A 15 9.40 -5.55 -13.62
N LYS A 16 10.54 -6.15 -13.92
CA LYS A 16 11.31 -5.84 -15.12
C LYS A 16 10.50 -6.04 -16.41
N LYS A 17 9.72 -7.11 -16.50
CA LYS A 17 8.97 -7.50 -17.71
C LYS A 17 7.60 -6.85 -17.84
N THR A 18 6.92 -6.59 -16.74
CA THR A 18 5.50 -6.18 -16.75
C THR A 18 5.23 -4.92 -15.95
N ARG A 19 6.24 -4.38 -15.28
CA ARG A 19 6.14 -3.24 -14.34
C ARG A 19 5.20 -3.53 -13.15
N ASN A 20 5.02 -4.83 -12.83
CA ASN A 20 4.13 -5.29 -11.76
C ASN A 20 4.73 -6.53 -11.08
N PRO A 21 4.79 -6.61 -9.74
CA PRO A 21 5.42 -7.71 -9.02
C PRO A 21 4.76 -9.08 -9.26
N PHE A 22 3.48 -9.11 -9.64
CA PHE A 22 2.76 -10.35 -9.97
C PHE A 22 2.81 -10.74 -11.45
N GLY A 23 3.55 -9.98 -12.28
CA GLY A 23 3.67 -10.29 -13.70
C GLY A 23 2.38 -10.09 -14.52
N ALA A 24 1.33 -9.51 -13.93
CA ALA A 24 0.08 -9.17 -14.59
C ALA A 24 0.13 -7.73 -15.13
N GLY A 25 -0.53 -7.47 -16.24
CA GLY A 25 -0.62 -6.09 -16.76
C GLY A 25 -1.54 -5.21 -15.92
N ASN A 26 -1.24 -3.89 -15.87
CA ASN A 26 -2.05 -2.89 -15.16
C ASN A 26 -3.54 -2.97 -15.50
N LYS A 27 -3.91 -3.13 -16.76
CA LYS A 27 -5.29 -3.24 -17.21
C LYS A 27 -6.08 -4.37 -16.52
N THR A 28 -5.40 -5.40 -16.04
CA THR A 28 -6.03 -6.55 -15.39
C THR A 28 -6.28 -6.29 -13.90
N MET A 29 -5.37 -5.63 -13.24
CA MET A 29 -5.39 -5.43 -11.77
C MET A 29 -5.97 -4.07 -11.38
N ASN A 30 -5.76 -3.04 -12.18
CA ASN A 30 -6.20 -1.67 -11.91
C ASN A 30 -7.58 -1.39 -12.51
N LYS A 31 -8.65 -1.72 -11.78
CA LYS A 31 -10.05 -1.56 -12.21
C LYS A 31 -10.93 -0.78 -11.23
N TRP A 32 -10.40 -0.37 -10.09
CA TRP A 32 -11.14 0.29 -9.00
C TRP A 32 -11.83 1.58 -9.42
N TRP A 33 -11.22 2.31 -10.36
CA TRP A 33 -11.67 3.60 -10.87
C TRP A 33 -12.95 3.53 -11.71
N LYS A 34 -13.33 2.34 -12.17
CA LYS A 34 -14.54 2.15 -12.99
C LYS A 34 -15.76 2.53 -12.16
N GLY A 35 -16.57 3.46 -12.71
CA GLY A 35 -17.74 3.99 -12.04
C GLY A 35 -17.46 5.02 -10.93
N ALA A 36 -16.21 5.49 -10.76
CA ALA A 36 -15.87 6.52 -9.77
C ALA A 36 -15.99 7.96 -10.31
N ASP A 37 -16.34 8.12 -11.59
CA ASP A 37 -16.47 9.42 -12.27
C ASP A 37 -15.27 10.33 -11.98
N LEU A 38 -14.12 9.96 -12.52
CA LEU A 38 -12.84 10.64 -12.32
C LEU A 38 -12.46 11.40 -13.59
N PRO A 39 -12.08 12.69 -13.49
CA PRO A 39 -11.47 13.40 -14.59
C PRO A 39 -10.21 12.68 -15.11
N THR A 40 -9.96 12.76 -16.41
CA THR A 40 -8.76 12.18 -17.04
C THR A 40 -7.67 13.22 -17.32
N GLN A 41 -7.96 14.49 -17.05
CA GLN A 41 -7.06 15.63 -17.23
C GLN A 41 -7.18 16.59 -16.05
N GLY A 42 -6.10 17.27 -15.71
CA GLY A 42 -6.02 18.21 -14.59
C GLY A 42 -4.56 18.56 -14.27
N ASP A 43 -4.36 19.26 -13.17
CA ASP A 43 -3.04 19.70 -12.70
C ASP A 43 -2.37 18.66 -11.78
N THR A 44 -3.15 17.96 -10.96
CA THR A 44 -2.65 17.01 -9.96
C THR A 44 -3.17 15.61 -10.22
N MET A 45 -2.27 14.65 -10.43
CA MET A 45 -2.63 13.26 -10.69
C MET A 45 -2.81 12.47 -9.40
N LEU A 46 -3.95 11.82 -9.23
CA LEU A 46 -4.10 10.77 -8.22
C LEU A 46 -3.29 9.54 -8.68
N TYR A 47 -2.43 9.04 -7.81
CA TYR A 47 -1.50 7.96 -8.10
C TYR A 47 -1.55 6.91 -6.99
N THR A 48 -2.02 5.70 -7.32
CA THR A 48 -2.20 4.65 -6.32
C THR A 48 -0.98 3.76 -6.12
N GLY A 49 -0.03 3.80 -7.05
CA GLY A 49 1.14 2.91 -7.02
C GLY A 49 0.77 1.44 -6.98
N LEU A 50 -0.48 1.11 -7.24
CA LEU A 50 -1.11 -0.21 -7.24
C LEU A 50 -1.08 -0.95 -5.88
N MET A 51 -0.65 -0.33 -4.79
CA MET A 51 -0.44 -1.04 -3.52
C MET A 51 -1.73 -1.65 -2.97
N TYR A 52 -2.84 -0.89 -2.93
CA TYR A 52 -4.13 -1.44 -2.50
C TYR A 52 -4.65 -2.52 -3.46
N GLN A 53 -4.47 -2.33 -4.77
CA GLN A 53 -4.90 -3.30 -5.78
C GLN A 53 -4.11 -4.62 -5.73
N LEU A 54 -2.88 -4.58 -5.23
CA LEU A 54 -2.00 -5.74 -5.08
C LEU A 54 -2.31 -6.56 -3.81
N MET A 55 -2.88 -5.95 -2.77
CA MET A 55 -3.12 -6.60 -1.48
C MET A 55 -3.91 -7.93 -1.55
N PRO A 56 -5.01 -8.06 -2.33
CA PRO A 56 -5.70 -9.33 -2.46
C PRO A 56 -4.82 -10.47 -2.97
N TYR A 57 -3.84 -10.14 -3.82
CA TYR A 57 -2.89 -11.11 -4.37
C TYR A 57 -1.76 -11.43 -3.40
N ILE A 58 -1.25 -10.41 -2.70
CA ILE A 58 -0.25 -10.57 -1.64
C ILE A 58 -0.80 -11.50 -0.57
N LYS A 59 -1.98 -11.21 -0.02
CA LYS A 59 -2.65 -11.99 1.02
C LYS A 59 -2.77 -13.47 0.64
N LYS A 60 -3.19 -13.74 -0.60
CA LYS A 60 -3.33 -15.13 -1.08
C LYS A 60 -1.99 -15.82 -1.24
N THR A 61 -1.01 -15.13 -1.79
CA THR A 61 0.35 -15.68 -2.00
C THR A 61 1.03 -15.99 -0.67
N THR A 62 0.96 -15.07 0.28
CA THR A 62 1.54 -15.27 1.61
C THR A 62 0.90 -16.44 2.35
N HIS A 63 -0.42 -16.55 2.33
CA HIS A 63 -1.11 -17.68 2.93
C HIS A 63 -0.65 -19.04 2.33
N GLN A 64 -0.36 -19.08 1.03
CA GLN A 64 0.16 -20.29 0.41
C GLN A 64 1.62 -20.55 0.81
N ILE A 65 2.47 -19.53 0.85
CA ILE A 65 3.86 -19.67 1.29
C ILE A 65 3.89 -20.23 2.70
N GLU A 66 3.13 -19.69 3.63
CA GLU A 66 3.02 -20.16 5.02
C GLU A 66 2.59 -21.63 5.11
N ARG A 67 1.63 -22.03 4.28
CA ARG A 67 1.13 -23.41 4.25
C ARG A 67 2.18 -24.41 3.77
N PHE A 68 3.11 -23.97 2.94
CA PHE A 68 4.12 -24.85 2.32
C PHE A 68 5.53 -24.64 2.87
N GLU A 69 5.77 -23.64 3.75
CA GLU A 69 7.08 -23.29 4.28
C GLU A 69 7.83 -24.50 4.89
N ASP A 70 7.11 -25.37 5.60
CA ASP A 70 7.66 -26.54 6.27
C ASP A 70 7.57 -27.84 5.43
N THR A 71 7.17 -27.73 4.16
CA THR A 71 7.03 -28.91 3.31
C THR A 71 8.12 -28.95 2.23
N LYS A 72 8.42 -30.18 1.71
CA LYS A 72 9.32 -30.37 0.55
C LYS A 72 8.86 -29.60 -0.71
N LEU A 73 7.59 -29.15 -0.75
CA LEU A 73 7.05 -28.33 -1.84
C LEU A 73 7.66 -26.92 -1.86
N ALA A 74 8.19 -26.42 -0.74
CA ALA A 74 8.93 -25.14 -0.71
C ALA A 74 10.14 -25.14 -1.66
N ASP A 75 10.77 -26.29 -1.85
CA ASP A 75 11.92 -26.42 -2.76
C ASP A 75 11.52 -26.33 -4.24
N TYR A 76 10.25 -26.61 -4.57
CA TYR A 76 9.72 -26.51 -5.94
C TYR A 76 9.36 -25.11 -6.39
N VAL A 77 9.30 -24.11 -5.50
CA VAL A 77 9.06 -22.71 -5.87
C VAL A 77 10.13 -22.20 -6.85
N GLY A 78 11.36 -22.73 -6.77
CA GLY A 78 12.43 -22.45 -7.73
C GLY A 78 12.21 -23.02 -9.14
N TYR A 79 11.34 -24.01 -9.30
CA TYR A 79 11.06 -24.66 -10.60
C TYR A 79 10.00 -23.92 -11.44
N GLN A 80 9.46 -22.80 -10.97
CA GLN A 80 8.52 -21.98 -11.76
C GLN A 80 9.12 -21.53 -13.12
N LYS A 81 10.44 -21.60 -13.28
CA LYS A 81 11.12 -21.38 -14.58
C LYS A 81 10.61 -22.28 -15.69
N TYR A 82 10.11 -23.47 -15.36
CA TYR A 82 9.67 -24.50 -16.30
C TYR A 82 8.15 -24.52 -16.51
N VAL A 83 7.38 -23.78 -15.71
CA VAL A 83 5.94 -23.64 -15.93
C VAL A 83 5.66 -22.55 -16.96
N PRO A 84 4.84 -22.80 -18.00
CA PRO A 84 4.49 -21.79 -18.98
C PRO A 84 3.97 -20.53 -18.29
N LYS A 85 4.62 -19.38 -18.55
CA LYS A 85 4.34 -18.09 -17.90
C LYS A 85 2.87 -17.67 -18.01
N MET A 86 2.18 -18.12 -19.05
CA MET A 86 0.77 -17.84 -19.29
C MET A 86 -0.13 -18.58 -18.28
N LEU A 87 0.22 -19.79 -17.87
CA LEU A 87 -0.51 -20.58 -16.86
C LEU A 87 -0.28 -20.01 -15.46
N VAL A 88 0.94 -19.56 -15.13
CA VAL A 88 1.23 -18.91 -13.86
C VAL A 88 0.49 -17.59 -13.74
N LYS A 89 0.50 -16.75 -14.81
CA LYS A 89 -0.21 -15.46 -14.84
C LYS A 89 -1.71 -15.61 -14.66
N SER A 90 -2.35 -16.56 -15.34
CA SER A 90 -3.78 -16.78 -15.23
C SER A 90 -4.16 -17.33 -13.86
N ALA A 91 -3.39 -18.27 -13.30
CA ALA A 91 -3.64 -18.83 -11.99
C ALA A 91 -3.63 -17.74 -10.89
N PHE A 92 -2.61 -16.88 -10.85
CA PHE A 92 -2.53 -15.80 -9.86
C PHE A 92 -3.70 -14.81 -9.92
N VAL A 93 -4.12 -14.41 -11.13
CA VAL A 93 -5.25 -13.47 -11.29
C VAL A 93 -6.56 -14.06 -10.81
N PHE A 94 -6.79 -15.37 -11.02
CA PHE A 94 -8.00 -16.08 -10.58
C PHE A 94 -7.99 -16.44 -9.08
N MET A 95 -6.81 -16.46 -8.44
CA MET A 95 -6.68 -16.91 -7.05
C MET A 95 -7.09 -15.87 -6.01
N ALA A 96 -7.05 -14.57 -6.31
CA ALA A 96 -7.40 -13.55 -5.33
C ALA A 96 -8.92 -13.46 -5.13
N ASP A 97 -9.34 -13.43 -3.86
CA ASP A 97 -10.74 -13.41 -3.46
C ASP A 97 -11.48 -12.18 -4.02
N LYS A 98 -12.72 -12.38 -4.41
CA LYS A 98 -13.58 -11.30 -4.94
C LYS A 98 -13.88 -10.24 -3.89
N LYS A 99 -14.10 -10.69 -2.64
CA LYS A 99 -14.35 -9.80 -1.51
C LYS A 99 -13.14 -8.93 -1.20
N ASP A 100 -11.94 -9.52 -1.09
CA ASP A 100 -10.71 -8.77 -0.83
C ASP A 100 -10.44 -7.71 -1.92
N LYS A 101 -10.77 -8.01 -3.19
CA LYS A 101 -10.67 -7.03 -4.29
C LYS A 101 -11.67 -5.88 -4.13
N GLU A 102 -12.90 -6.19 -3.75
CA GLU A 102 -13.92 -5.17 -3.55
C GLU A 102 -13.59 -4.31 -2.33
N ASP A 103 -13.15 -4.90 -1.22
CA ASP A 103 -12.72 -4.16 -0.02
C ASP A 103 -11.58 -3.16 -0.37
N SER A 104 -10.58 -3.60 -1.13
CA SER A 104 -9.49 -2.71 -1.62
C SER A 104 -10.02 -1.59 -2.53
N ASN A 105 -10.98 -1.88 -3.39
CA ASN A 105 -11.61 -0.88 -4.26
C ASN A 105 -12.41 0.15 -3.44
N GLN A 106 -13.12 -0.29 -2.40
CA GLN A 106 -13.89 0.60 -1.51
C GLN A 106 -12.99 1.57 -0.75
N ILE A 107 -11.80 1.12 -0.31
CA ILE A 107 -10.83 1.98 0.33
C ILE A 107 -10.41 3.12 -0.63
N LEU A 108 -10.06 2.81 -1.88
CA LEU A 108 -9.68 3.81 -2.87
C LEU A 108 -10.84 4.77 -3.22
N LYS A 109 -12.06 4.25 -3.31
CA LYS A 109 -13.27 5.07 -3.51
C LYS A 109 -13.54 5.98 -2.30
N ALA A 110 -13.27 5.53 -1.07
CA ALA A 110 -13.37 6.34 0.13
C ALA A 110 -12.38 7.52 0.09
N MET A 111 -11.13 7.29 -0.33
CA MET A 111 -10.14 8.36 -0.51
C MET A 111 -10.59 9.38 -1.55
N VAL A 112 -11.14 8.92 -2.68
CA VAL A 112 -11.73 9.81 -3.70
C VAL A 112 -12.88 10.64 -3.12
N LYS A 113 -13.77 10.02 -2.33
CA LYS A 113 -14.87 10.74 -1.66
C LYS A 113 -14.34 11.85 -0.75
N LEU A 114 -13.31 11.56 0.04
CA LEU A 114 -12.67 12.52 0.95
C LEU A 114 -12.03 13.68 0.17
N LEU A 115 -11.29 13.39 -0.89
CA LEU A 115 -10.67 14.41 -1.73
C LEU A 115 -11.70 15.30 -2.42
N LYS A 116 -12.77 14.72 -2.97
CA LYS A 116 -13.89 15.47 -3.57
C LYS A 116 -14.59 16.36 -2.53
N LYS A 117 -14.83 15.86 -1.32
CA LYS A 117 -15.44 16.61 -0.21
C LYS A 117 -14.56 17.77 0.28
N SER A 118 -13.25 17.65 0.11
CA SER A 118 -12.25 18.69 0.42
C SER A 118 -12.00 19.66 -0.74
N ASP A 119 -12.82 19.63 -1.79
CA ASP A 119 -12.69 20.45 -3.00
C ASP A 119 -11.32 20.36 -3.69
N VAL A 120 -10.65 19.20 -3.54
CA VAL A 120 -9.36 18.96 -4.19
C VAL A 120 -9.57 18.70 -5.67
N ASN A 121 -8.92 19.49 -6.51
CA ASN A 121 -8.93 19.28 -7.95
C ASN A 121 -7.86 18.26 -8.33
N PHE A 122 -8.27 17.10 -8.83
CA PHE A 122 -7.38 16.03 -9.25
C PHE A 122 -7.96 15.23 -10.42
N PHE A 123 -7.09 14.50 -11.10
CA PHE A 123 -7.47 13.61 -12.18
C PHE A 123 -6.80 12.23 -12.02
N TYR A 124 -7.27 11.24 -12.76
CA TYR A 124 -6.73 9.90 -12.72
C TYR A 124 -6.53 9.31 -14.14
N ARG A 125 -5.35 8.79 -14.39
CA ARG A 125 -4.98 8.12 -15.64
C ARG A 125 -4.46 6.71 -15.34
N PRO A 126 -5.31 5.68 -15.49
CA PRO A 126 -4.95 4.30 -15.13
C PRO A 126 -3.75 3.74 -15.91
N GLU A 127 -3.49 4.24 -17.11
CA GLU A 127 -2.35 3.84 -17.93
C GLU A 127 -1.01 4.43 -17.44
N LEU A 128 -1.05 5.46 -16.60
CA LEU A 128 0.12 6.09 -15.98
C LEU A 128 0.29 5.70 -14.51
N ASP A 129 -0.65 4.97 -13.94
CA ASP A 129 -0.58 4.51 -12.56
C ASP A 129 0.22 3.20 -12.48
N PHE A 130 1.54 3.32 -12.37
CA PHE A 130 2.47 2.20 -12.28
C PHE A 130 2.72 1.81 -10.83
N TYR A 131 3.15 0.58 -10.62
CA TYR A 131 3.72 0.18 -9.34
C TYR A 131 4.98 1.01 -9.03
N SER A 132 5.17 1.43 -7.77
CA SER A 132 6.27 2.32 -7.38
C SER A 132 7.67 1.66 -7.38
N GLY A 133 7.73 0.32 -7.42
CA GLY A 133 9.00 -0.42 -7.35
C GLY A 133 9.53 -0.64 -5.92
N ILE A 134 8.85 -0.11 -4.90
CA ILE A 134 9.37 -0.07 -3.52
C ILE A 134 9.80 -1.44 -2.98
N LEU A 135 9.14 -2.53 -3.38
CA LEU A 135 9.50 -3.87 -2.93
C LEU A 135 10.90 -4.29 -3.39
N LEU A 136 11.35 -3.84 -4.57
CA LEU A 136 12.73 -4.08 -5.02
C LEU A 136 13.74 -3.41 -4.07
N TYR A 137 13.45 -2.17 -3.69
CA TYR A 137 14.25 -1.42 -2.74
C TYR A 137 14.28 -2.09 -1.35
N ASP A 138 13.11 -2.48 -0.83
CA ASP A 138 12.97 -3.13 0.48
C ASP A 138 13.70 -4.49 0.53
N LEU A 139 13.79 -5.19 -0.59
CA LEU A 139 14.45 -6.49 -0.73
C LEU A 139 15.92 -6.39 -1.16
N GLY A 140 16.45 -5.17 -1.32
CA GLY A 140 17.87 -4.93 -1.63
C GLY A 140 18.25 -5.03 -3.11
N ASP A 141 17.28 -5.18 -4.03
CA ASP A 141 17.53 -5.08 -5.48
C ASP A 141 17.55 -3.60 -5.92
N ASN A 142 18.63 -2.91 -5.55
CA ASN A 142 18.78 -1.48 -5.85
C ASN A 142 18.87 -1.21 -7.36
N GLU A 143 19.53 -2.06 -8.12
CA GLU A 143 19.68 -1.88 -9.58
C GLU A 143 18.33 -2.01 -10.28
N GLY A 144 17.56 -3.05 -9.94
CA GLY A 144 16.21 -3.24 -10.45
C GLY A 144 15.27 -2.10 -10.06
N PHE A 145 15.40 -1.59 -8.81
CA PHE A 145 14.65 -0.42 -8.36
C PHE A 145 14.98 0.82 -9.19
N ILE A 146 16.27 1.13 -9.40
CA ILE A 146 16.70 2.31 -10.15
C ILE A 146 16.22 2.26 -11.60
N GLU A 147 16.35 1.10 -12.27
CA GLU A 147 15.84 0.91 -13.65
C GLU A 147 14.33 1.18 -13.70
N HIS A 148 13.57 0.62 -12.75
CA HIS A 148 12.14 0.79 -12.69
C HIS A 148 11.72 2.23 -12.38
N ALA A 149 12.37 2.86 -11.40
CA ALA A 149 12.12 4.25 -10.99
C ALA A 149 12.37 5.24 -12.14
N LYS A 150 13.46 5.08 -12.89
CA LYS A 150 13.74 5.87 -14.09
C LYS A 150 12.63 5.75 -15.12
N PHE A 151 12.23 4.52 -15.45
CA PHE A 151 11.12 4.28 -16.37
C PHE A 151 9.83 4.99 -15.94
N VAL A 152 9.44 4.85 -14.67
CA VAL A 152 8.21 5.47 -14.16
C VAL A 152 8.32 7.00 -14.16
N ALA A 153 9.42 7.54 -13.65
CA ALA A 153 9.65 8.98 -13.58
C ALA A 153 9.63 9.64 -14.97
N GLU A 154 10.33 9.07 -15.94
CA GLU A 154 10.34 9.54 -17.32
C GLU A 154 8.96 9.47 -17.97
N LYS A 155 8.21 8.37 -17.73
CA LYS A 155 6.83 8.23 -18.23
C LYS A 155 5.90 9.29 -17.64
N LEU A 156 5.99 9.57 -16.37
CA LEU A 156 5.18 10.61 -15.74
C LEU A 156 5.56 12.00 -16.28
N LYS A 157 6.84 12.34 -16.32
CA LYS A 157 7.32 13.65 -16.85
C LYS A 157 6.98 13.86 -18.32
N SER A 158 7.18 12.86 -19.18
CA SER A 158 6.84 12.95 -20.60
C SER A 158 5.34 13.13 -20.88
N ASN A 159 4.50 12.84 -19.89
CA ASN A 159 3.05 13.09 -19.93
C ASN A 159 2.64 14.35 -19.15
N GLY A 160 3.59 15.23 -18.79
CA GLY A 160 3.33 16.50 -18.14
C GLY A 160 2.99 16.41 -16.64
N ILE A 161 3.17 15.24 -16.01
CA ILE A 161 2.85 15.06 -14.60
C ILE A 161 3.95 15.67 -13.74
N ASN A 162 3.57 16.62 -12.87
CA ASN A 162 4.47 17.28 -11.93
C ASN A 162 3.95 17.23 -10.50
N LYS A 163 2.62 17.19 -10.31
CA LYS A 163 1.97 17.14 -9.00
C LYS A 163 1.22 15.81 -8.84
N ILE A 164 1.41 15.17 -7.71
CA ILE A 164 0.92 13.82 -7.46
C ILE A 164 0.28 13.74 -6.08
N ILE A 165 -0.91 13.17 -6.01
CA ILE A 165 -1.55 12.73 -4.76
C ILE A 165 -1.37 11.22 -4.66
N THR A 166 -0.69 10.79 -3.61
CA THR A 166 -0.49 9.36 -3.31
C THR A 166 -1.50 8.86 -2.28
N VAL A 167 -1.69 7.54 -2.21
CA VAL A 167 -2.70 6.91 -1.34
C VAL A 167 -2.11 5.99 -0.27
N ASP A 168 -0.83 5.66 -0.36
CA ASP A 168 -0.16 4.75 0.55
C ASP A 168 1.28 5.21 0.89
N PRO A 169 1.82 4.78 2.05
CA PRO A 169 3.12 5.25 2.53
C PRO A 169 4.31 4.80 1.67
N HIS A 170 4.24 3.63 1.05
CA HIS A 170 5.33 3.07 0.24
C HIS A 170 5.49 3.86 -1.05
N THR A 171 4.38 4.12 -1.74
CA THR A 171 4.35 4.93 -2.96
C THR A 171 4.73 6.39 -2.66
N THR A 172 4.24 6.95 -1.54
CA THR A 172 4.61 8.31 -1.12
C THR A 172 6.12 8.43 -0.93
N TYR A 173 6.71 7.52 -0.18
CA TYR A 173 8.16 7.53 0.08
C TYR A 173 8.97 7.32 -1.19
N ALA A 174 8.56 6.38 -2.04
CA ALA A 174 9.24 6.13 -3.31
C ALA A 174 9.28 7.39 -4.19
N LEU A 175 8.13 8.04 -4.41
CA LEU A 175 8.04 9.21 -5.30
C LEU A 175 8.64 10.47 -4.69
N LYS A 176 8.49 10.67 -3.36
CA LYS A 176 8.93 11.90 -2.68
C LYS A 176 10.41 11.89 -2.32
N VAL A 177 10.99 10.70 -2.06
CA VAL A 177 12.36 10.58 -1.54
C VAL A 177 13.27 9.79 -2.49
N LEU A 178 12.85 8.58 -2.88
CA LEU A 178 13.75 7.69 -3.61
C LEU A 178 13.88 8.07 -5.09
N PHE A 179 12.80 8.48 -5.74
CA PHE A 179 12.87 8.90 -7.14
C PHE A 179 13.80 10.10 -7.35
N PRO A 180 13.68 11.22 -6.60
CA PRO A 180 14.67 12.30 -6.69
C PRO A 180 16.10 11.82 -6.47
N LYS A 181 16.32 11.02 -5.43
CA LYS A 181 17.65 10.51 -5.08
C LYS A 181 18.31 9.69 -6.19
N TYR A 182 17.55 8.85 -6.87
CA TYR A 182 18.12 7.87 -7.82
C TYR A 182 17.92 8.23 -9.30
N THR A 183 16.99 9.12 -9.60
CA THR A 183 16.68 9.51 -10.99
C THR A 183 17.00 10.96 -11.28
N GLY A 184 17.13 11.81 -10.26
CA GLY A 184 17.23 13.26 -10.40
C GLY A 184 15.91 13.92 -10.81
N ILE A 185 14.79 13.19 -10.85
CA ILE A 185 13.49 13.69 -11.27
C ILE A 185 12.62 13.88 -10.02
N GLU A 186 12.12 15.09 -9.82
CA GLU A 186 11.29 15.47 -8.69
C GLU A 186 9.83 15.66 -9.07
N PHE A 187 8.93 15.38 -8.13
CA PHE A 187 7.50 15.63 -8.19
C PHE A 187 7.04 16.34 -6.92
N ASP A 188 6.03 17.20 -7.03
CA ASP A 188 5.31 17.72 -5.86
C ASP A 188 4.36 16.62 -5.38
N VAL A 189 4.74 15.93 -4.31
CA VAL A 189 4.02 14.75 -3.80
C VAL A 189 3.39 15.06 -2.45
N LYS A 190 2.07 14.90 -2.39
CA LYS A 190 1.30 14.87 -1.14
C LYS A 190 0.55 13.58 -1.02
N THR A 191 0.38 13.08 0.20
CA THR A 191 -0.55 11.97 0.42
C THR A 191 -1.98 12.49 0.62
N TYR A 192 -2.98 11.67 0.30
CA TYR A 192 -4.39 12.07 0.27
C TYR A 192 -4.85 12.74 1.58
N PHE A 193 -4.42 12.26 2.73
CA PHE A 193 -4.87 12.81 4.00
C PHE A 193 -4.24 14.17 4.33
N GLU A 194 -3.11 14.56 3.73
CA GLU A 194 -2.57 15.93 3.84
C GLU A 194 -3.50 16.99 3.18
N LEU A 195 -4.47 16.53 2.38
CA LEU A 195 -5.37 17.38 1.61
C LEU A 195 -6.81 17.36 2.15
N ILE A 196 -7.08 16.60 3.20
CA ILE A 196 -8.41 16.57 3.81
C ILE A 196 -8.64 17.87 4.56
N ASN A 197 -9.65 18.62 4.11
CA ASN A 197 -10.03 19.91 4.69
C ASN A 197 -11.53 20.14 4.49
N PHE A 198 -12.36 19.61 5.38
CA PHE A 198 -13.78 19.89 5.41
C PHE A 198 -14.30 19.81 6.86
N GLU A 199 -15.40 20.50 7.14
CA GLU A 199 -16.06 20.39 8.42
C GLU A 199 -16.78 19.03 8.52
N ALA A 200 -16.51 18.31 9.59
CA ALA A 200 -17.19 17.07 9.92
C ALA A 200 -18.11 17.26 11.11
N ARG A 201 -19.11 16.41 11.22
CA ARG A 201 -19.95 16.34 12.44
C ARG A 201 -19.12 15.71 13.55
N ASP A 202 -19.38 16.14 14.79
CA ASP A 202 -18.77 15.57 15.98
C ASP A 202 -18.90 14.04 15.99
N GLY A 203 -17.77 13.37 16.00
CA GLY A 203 -17.69 11.93 15.85
C GLY A 203 -17.93 11.15 17.13
N GLY A 204 -17.73 11.76 18.31
CA GLY A 204 -17.98 11.16 19.63
C GLY A 204 -17.32 9.80 19.90
N SER A 205 -16.46 9.31 18.99
CA SER A 205 -15.80 8.01 19.08
C SER A 205 -14.35 8.13 19.53
N GLN A 206 -13.79 7.03 20.00
CA GLN A 206 -12.35 6.93 20.31
C GLN A 206 -11.71 5.81 19.51
N VAL A 207 -10.52 6.07 18.98
CA VAL A 207 -9.75 5.13 18.17
C VAL A 207 -8.29 5.06 18.62
N THR A 208 -7.54 4.10 18.12
CA THR A 208 -6.07 4.11 18.20
C THR A 208 -5.45 4.04 16.80
N LEU A 209 -4.31 4.70 16.64
CA LEU A 209 -3.63 4.75 15.34
C LEU A 209 -2.50 3.74 15.29
N HIS A 210 -2.47 2.93 14.23
CA HIS A 210 -1.25 2.27 13.82
C HIS A 210 -0.53 3.14 12.80
N ASP A 211 0.51 3.86 13.23
CA ASP A 211 1.36 4.63 12.33
C ASP A 211 2.18 3.68 11.44
N PRO A 212 2.03 3.72 10.10
CA PRO A 212 2.93 3.00 9.22
C PRO A 212 4.35 3.53 9.32
N CYS A 213 5.34 2.64 9.27
CA CYS A 213 6.74 3.03 9.45
C CYS A 213 7.21 4.10 8.44
N PHE A 214 6.74 4.04 7.19
CA PHE A 214 7.08 5.04 6.18
C PHE A 214 6.45 6.41 6.48
N TYR A 215 5.19 6.49 6.93
CA TYR A 215 4.60 7.76 7.32
C TYR A 215 5.14 8.29 8.65
N GLY A 216 5.27 7.43 9.67
CA GLY A 216 5.70 7.86 10.99
C GLY A 216 7.18 8.19 11.07
N ARG A 217 8.04 7.29 10.57
CA ARG A 217 9.49 7.37 10.77
C ARG A 217 10.23 8.07 9.64
N TYR A 218 9.87 7.77 8.38
CA TYR A 218 10.64 8.25 7.24
C TYR A 218 10.11 9.55 6.63
N LEU A 219 8.80 9.79 6.70
CA LEU A 219 8.14 10.96 6.15
C LEU A 219 7.68 11.96 7.21
N GLU A 220 7.70 11.57 8.48
CA GLU A 220 7.31 12.39 9.65
C GLU A 220 5.90 13.00 9.53
N LEU A 221 4.96 12.22 8.96
CA LEU A 221 3.57 12.64 8.71
C LEU A 221 2.58 12.18 9.79
N SER A 222 3.05 11.62 10.91
CA SER A 222 2.19 11.05 11.95
C SER A 222 1.22 12.04 12.60
N ASP A 223 1.55 13.32 12.63
CA ASP A 223 0.70 14.35 13.26
C ASP A 223 -0.52 14.71 12.39
N VAL A 224 -0.44 14.49 11.08
CA VAL A 224 -1.53 14.87 10.16
C VAL A 224 -2.83 14.11 10.44
N PRO A 225 -2.85 12.77 10.52
CA PRO A 225 -4.08 12.04 10.83
C PRO A 225 -4.62 12.38 12.22
N ARG A 226 -3.78 12.70 13.20
CA ARG A 226 -4.21 13.13 14.54
C ARG A 226 -4.96 14.45 14.48
N LYS A 227 -4.44 15.44 13.76
CA LYS A 227 -5.11 16.73 13.54
C LYS A 227 -6.46 16.56 12.85
N ILE A 228 -6.58 15.65 11.89
CA ILE A 228 -7.85 15.35 11.23
C ILE A 228 -8.85 14.74 12.23
N LEU A 229 -8.41 13.79 13.05
CA LEU A 229 -9.27 13.20 14.08
C LEU A 229 -9.76 14.25 15.08
N ASP A 230 -8.86 15.13 15.54
CA ASP A 230 -9.20 16.23 16.46
C ASP A 230 -10.19 17.20 15.80
N GLN A 231 -9.99 17.57 14.53
CA GLN A 231 -10.90 18.41 13.75
C GLN A 231 -12.31 17.79 13.63
N PHE A 232 -12.40 16.47 13.62
CA PHE A 232 -13.66 15.72 13.50
C PHE A 232 -14.27 15.37 14.87
N GLY A 233 -13.70 15.86 15.97
CA GLY A 233 -14.16 15.53 17.33
C GLY A 233 -13.98 14.07 17.69
N ILE A 234 -13.03 13.38 17.06
CA ILE A 234 -12.74 11.96 17.30
C ILE A 234 -11.52 11.85 18.21
N GLY A 235 -11.74 11.34 19.43
CA GLY A 235 -10.65 11.09 20.36
C GLY A 235 -9.71 9.99 19.88
N HIS A 236 -8.42 10.10 20.21
CA HIS A 236 -7.46 9.03 19.94
C HIS A 236 -6.63 8.67 21.18
N VAL A 237 -6.34 7.37 21.31
CA VAL A 237 -5.51 6.83 22.39
C VAL A 237 -4.17 6.38 21.81
N GLU A 238 -3.09 6.97 22.32
CA GLU A 238 -1.75 6.64 21.86
C GLU A 238 -1.24 5.35 22.48
N VAL A 239 -0.50 4.61 21.68
CA VAL A 239 0.31 3.48 22.17
C VAL A 239 1.73 3.97 22.51
N ARG A 240 2.42 3.26 23.40
CA ARG A 240 3.76 3.63 23.86
C ARG A 240 4.73 3.94 22.70
N ASN A 241 4.65 3.17 21.61
CA ASN A 241 5.49 3.35 20.42
C ASN A 241 4.63 3.79 19.24
N SER A 242 4.43 5.09 19.12
CA SER A 242 3.63 5.76 18.09
C SER A 242 4.47 6.78 17.31
N GLY A 243 3.90 7.35 16.27
CA GLY A 243 4.54 8.35 15.43
C GLY A 243 5.88 7.87 14.85
N LYS A 244 6.93 8.66 15.00
CA LYS A 244 8.26 8.30 14.51
C LYS A 244 8.92 7.11 15.23
N PHE A 245 8.43 6.77 16.41
CA PHE A 245 8.91 5.61 17.18
C PHE A 245 8.03 4.36 16.96
N THR A 246 7.13 4.40 16.01
CA THR A 246 6.21 3.30 15.72
C THR A 246 6.96 1.97 15.50
N HIS A 247 6.39 0.89 15.99
CA HIS A 247 6.83 -0.46 15.66
C HIS A 247 6.22 -0.92 14.34
N CYS A 248 7.01 -1.64 13.54
CA CYS A 248 6.59 -2.19 12.27
C CYS A 248 5.48 -3.25 12.44
N CYS A 249 4.62 -3.39 11.42
CA CYS A 249 3.66 -4.51 11.31
C CYS A 249 4.27 -5.81 10.79
N GLY A 250 5.56 -5.81 10.44
CA GLY A 250 6.27 -6.97 9.90
C GLY A 250 6.16 -7.14 8.37
N GLY A 251 5.40 -6.31 7.66
CA GLY A 251 5.11 -6.50 6.24
C GLY A 251 6.31 -6.75 5.33
N PRO A 252 7.36 -5.92 5.34
CA PRO A 252 8.54 -6.15 4.49
C PRO A 252 9.29 -7.46 4.79
N ALA A 253 9.24 -7.95 6.04
CA ALA A 253 9.88 -9.21 6.43
C ALA A 253 9.15 -10.45 5.88
N GLU A 254 7.91 -10.31 5.44
CA GLU A 254 7.06 -11.44 5.01
C GLU A 254 7.64 -12.21 3.82
N SER A 255 8.31 -11.53 2.90
CA SER A 255 9.00 -12.15 1.77
C SER A 255 10.30 -12.86 2.16
N VAL A 256 10.84 -12.58 3.36
CA VAL A 256 12.11 -13.10 3.84
C VAL A 256 11.90 -14.20 4.86
N SER A 257 10.99 -13.99 5.81
CA SER A 257 10.69 -14.94 6.88
C SER A 257 9.27 -14.71 7.43
N PRO A 258 8.28 -15.53 7.01
CA PRO A 258 6.94 -15.50 7.58
C PRO A 258 6.90 -15.64 9.10
N ALA A 259 7.75 -16.51 9.67
CA ALA A 259 7.86 -16.69 11.12
C ALA A 259 8.28 -15.41 11.85
N LEU A 260 9.30 -14.71 11.33
CA LEU A 260 9.74 -13.41 11.88
C LEU A 260 8.64 -12.35 11.76
N THR A 261 7.93 -12.31 10.62
CA THR A 261 6.79 -11.42 10.43
C THR A 261 5.71 -11.64 11.48
N LYS A 262 5.37 -12.90 11.74
CA LYS A 262 4.37 -13.26 12.76
C LYS A 262 4.78 -12.80 14.15
N GLU A 263 6.05 -12.95 14.52
CA GLU A 263 6.57 -12.49 15.81
C GLU A 263 6.48 -10.96 15.95
N ILE A 264 6.94 -10.22 14.93
CA ILE A 264 6.89 -8.75 14.90
C ILE A 264 5.43 -8.27 14.99
N LEU A 265 4.54 -8.86 14.20
CA LEU A 265 3.13 -8.53 14.15
C LEU A 265 2.44 -8.78 15.49
N THR A 266 2.71 -9.93 16.13
CA THR A 266 2.13 -10.28 17.44
C THR A 266 2.52 -9.25 18.50
N LYS A 267 3.80 -8.85 18.55
CA LYS A 267 4.28 -7.80 19.48
C LYS A 267 3.61 -6.45 19.21
N ARG A 268 3.45 -6.09 17.93
CA ARG A 268 2.79 -4.83 17.56
C ARG A 268 1.31 -4.85 17.91
N TYR A 269 0.63 -5.94 17.60
CA TYR A 269 -0.80 -6.08 17.91
C TYR A 269 -1.08 -6.03 19.41
N ALA A 270 -0.27 -6.71 20.22
CA ALA A 270 -0.41 -6.67 21.67
C ALA A 270 -0.39 -5.22 22.20
N ALA A 271 0.57 -4.40 21.75
CA ALA A 271 0.63 -3.00 22.17
C ALA A 271 -0.59 -2.17 21.69
N LEU A 272 -1.10 -2.42 20.49
CA LEU A 272 -2.30 -1.74 20.00
C LEU A 272 -3.56 -2.17 20.77
N GLN A 273 -3.66 -3.45 21.10
CA GLN A 273 -4.79 -4.02 21.82
C GLN A 273 -4.92 -3.50 23.26
N GLU A 274 -3.82 -3.13 23.92
CA GLU A 274 -3.80 -2.53 25.25
C GLU A 274 -4.67 -1.27 25.34
N THR A 275 -4.89 -0.54 24.25
CA THR A 275 -5.74 0.65 24.23
C THR A 275 -7.23 0.32 24.34
N GLY A 276 -7.65 -0.91 24.04
CA GLY A 276 -9.05 -1.33 24.00
C GLY A 276 -9.91 -0.61 22.95
N LYS A 277 -9.28 0.09 22.00
CA LYS A 277 -9.98 0.88 20.96
C LYS A 277 -9.88 0.25 19.58
N PRO A 278 -10.84 0.54 18.68
CA PRO A 278 -10.69 0.20 17.25
C PRO A 278 -9.40 0.80 16.68
N ILE A 279 -8.72 0.02 15.84
CA ILE A 279 -7.43 0.41 15.26
C ILE A 279 -7.67 1.02 13.89
N LEU A 280 -7.08 2.18 13.62
CA LEU A 280 -7.03 2.76 12.27
C LEU A 280 -5.65 2.57 11.67
N ALA A 281 -5.60 2.09 10.43
CA ALA A 281 -4.38 1.92 9.65
C ALA A 281 -4.42 2.79 8.39
N MET A 282 -3.25 3.22 7.91
CA MET A 282 -3.08 4.09 6.74
C MET A 282 -2.15 3.46 5.69
N CYS A 283 -1.98 2.16 5.76
CA CYS A 283 -1.10 1.39 4.89
C CYS A 283 -1.77 0.06 4.54
N PRO A 284 -1.88 -0.30 3.26
CA PRO A 284 -2.54 -1.53 2.86
C PRO A 284 -1.86 -2.79 3.42
N VAL A 285 -0.53 -2.78 3.53
CA VAL A 285 0.24 -3.90 4.10
C VAL A 285 -0.02 -4.01 5.61
N CYS A 286 -0.01 -2.89 6.34
CA CYS A 286 -0.30 -2.88 7.78
C CYS A 286 -1.74 -3.32 8.06
N LEU A 287 -2.70 -2.83 7.27
CA LEU A 287 -4.11 -3.23 7.37
C LEU A 287 -4.26 -4.74 7.17
N GLY A 288 -3.68 -5.29 6.09
CA GLY A 288 -3.74 -6.72 5.79
C GLY A 288 -3.13 -7.59 6.89
N ASN A 289 -1.97 -7.20 7.42
CA ASN A 289 -1.30 -7.93 8.48
C ASN A 289 -2.08 -7.91 9.80
N LEU A 290 -2.61 -6.76 10.20
CA LEU A 290 -3.43 -6.66 11.40
C LEU A 290 -4.75 -7.43 11.26
N GLN A 291 -5.40 -7.40 10.10
CA GLN A 291 -6.58 -8.23 9.81
C GLN A 291 -6.28 -9.73 9.91
N LYS A 292 -5.12 -10.16 9.44
CA LYS A 292 -4.68 -11.56 9.46
C LYS A 292 -4.59 -12.13 10.89
N ILE A 293 -4.22 -11.30 11.87
CA ILE A 293 -4.16 -11.71 13.29
C ILE A 293 -5.49 -11.50 14.03
N GLY A 294 -6.56 -11.12 13.33
CA GLY A 294 -7.89 -10.90 13.91
C GLY A 294 -8.08 -9.58 14.63
N ALA A 295 -7.25 -8.58 14.35
CA ALA A 295 -7.39 -7.26 14.93
C ALA A 295 -8.69 -6.57 14.46
N ASN A 296 -9.33 -5.82 15.36
CA ASN A 296 -10.41 -4.89 15.01
C ASN A 296 -9.77 -3.64 14.37
N VAL A 297 -9.48 -3.72 13.09
CA VAL A 297 -8.75 -2.70 12.33
C VAL A 297 -9.49 -2.31 11.06
N GLU A 298 -9.48 -1.02 10.76
CA GLU A 298 -10.07 -0.43 9.57
C GLU A 298 -9.10 0.55 8.90
N ASP A 299 -9.28 0.79 7.60
CA ASP A 299 -8.53 1.84 6.92
C ASP A 299 -9.03 3.23 7.33
N LEU A 300 -8.09 4.15 7.58
CA LEU A 300 -8.41 5.54 7.96
C LEU A 300 -9.37 6.21 6.98
N SER A 301 -9.21 5.98 5.68
CA SER A 301 -10.06 6.61 4.66
C SER A 301 -11.51 6.13 4.73
N VAL A 302 -11.73 4.84 4.98
CA VAL A 302 -13.07 4.26 5.12
C VAL A 302 -13.75 4.80 6.39
N PHE A 303 -12.99 4.86 7.48
CA PHE A 303 -13.48 5.44 8.73
C PHE A 303 -13.91 6.91 8.54
N LEU A 304 -13.02 7.76 8.02
CA LEU A 304 -13.28 9.20 7.82
C LEU A 304 -14.40 9.47 6.79
N ALA A 305 -14.54 8.61 5.76
CA ALA A 305 -15.57 8.79 4.74
C ALA A 305 -17.01 8.72 5.28
N ARG A 306 -17.23 8.20 6.49
CA ARG A 306 -18.53 8.24 7.18
C ARG A 306 -18.94 9.64 7.60
N TYR A 307 -17.97 10.51 7.84
CA TYR A 307 -18.14 11.89 8.25
C TYR A 307 -18.18 12.87 7.07
N ALA A 308 -17.95 12.38 5.85
CA ALA A 308 -17.92 13.17 4.61
C ALA A 308 -19.31 13.21 3.91
N ASN A 309 -20.39 13.33 4.65
CA ASN A 309 -21.75 13.38 4.11
C ASN A 309 -22.25 14.83 3.96
#